data_1c5329287505545a9b620ab7db9c4e0d
#
_entry.id   1c5329287505545a9b620ab7db9c4e0d
#
_cell.length_a   1.000
_cell.length_b   1.000
_cell.length_c   1.000
_cell.angle_alpha   90.00
_cell.angle_beta   90.00
_cell.angle_gamma   90.00
#
_symmetry.space_group_name_H-M   'P 1'
#
loop_
_entity.id
_entity.type
_entity.pdbx_description
1 polymer ?
#
loop_
_entity_poly.entity_id
_entity_poly.type
_entity_poly.pdbx_seq_one_letter_code
_entity_poly.pdbx_strand_id
1 'polypeptide(L)'
;MQLKQLAATCLLVSTAAFVQAKPIWQDFSLTGLYGENYEVVDEKQTTLTIEYAAKVKYADVFFFMDRMRGSDDHKSTYFELSPRLSLGEVSGQKLAFGPIKDVLISTTWESNNDDFSSFDNFLYGVGFD
;
A
#
# COMPACT_ATOMS: atom_id res chain seq x y z
N MET A 1 -11.34 -19.08 -12.07
CA MET A 1 -11.22 -18.05 -10.99
C MET A 1 -11.02 -16.69 -11.66
N GLN A 2 -11.81 -15.71 -11.25
CA GLN A 2 -11.68 -14.37 -11.82
C GLN A 2 -10.43 -13.68 -11.28
N LEU A 3 -9.81 -12.84 -12.09
CA LEU A 3 -8.57 -12.12 -11.78
C LEU A 3 -8.64 -11.30 -10.48
N LYS A 4 -9.81 -10.67 -10.23
CA LYS A 4 -10.08 -9.93 -8.99
C LYS A 4 -10.06 -10.83 -7.75
N GLN A 5 -10.53 -12.06 -7.88
CA GLN A 5 -10.52 -13.04 -6.78
C GLN A 5 -9.10 -13.52 -6.48
N LEU A 6 -8.28 -13.70 -7.52
CA LEU A 6 -6.88 -14.05 -7.35
C LEU A 6 -6.11 -12.94 -6.65
N ALA A 7 -6.29 -11.70 -7.07
CA ALA A 7 -5.66 -10.53 -6.44
C ALA A 7 -6.11 -10.37 -4.97
N ALA A 8 -7.39 -10.51 -4.69
CA ALA A 8 -7.92 -10.47 -3.34
C ALA A 8 -7.37 -11.62 -2.47
N THR A 9 -7.24 -12.80 -3.03
CA THR A 9 -6.67 -13.96 -2.32
C THR A 9 -5.20 -13.74 -2.00
N CYS A 10 -4.42 -13.23 -2.95
CA CYS A 10 -3.00 -12.88 -2.73
C CYS A 10 -2.86 -11.80 -1.65
N LEU A 11 -3.73 -10.79 -1.66
CA LEU A 11 -3.76 -9.75 -0.64
C LEU A 11 -4.03 -10.33 0.75
N LEU A 12 -5.05 -11.18 0.87
CA LEU A 12 -5.42 -11.83 2.13
C LEU A 12 -4.32 -12.75 2.66
N VAL A 13 -3.70 -13.54 1.81
CA VAL A 13 -2.60 -14.44 2.20
C VAL A 13 -1.40 -13.63 2.68
N SER A 14 -1.07 -12.54 1.98
CA SER A 14 0.04 -11.67 2.37
C SER A 14 -0.22 -10.99 3.73
N THR A 15 -1.43 -10.49 3.94
CA THR A 15 -1.77 -9.84 5.22
C THR A 15 -1.82 -10.84 6.38
N ALA A 16 -2.27 -12.07 6.16
CA ALA A 16 -2.26 -13.12 7.17
C ALA A 16 -0.83 -13.47 7.65
N ALA A 17 0.15 -13.39 6.77
CA ALA A 17 1.55 -13.60 7.14
C ALA A 17 2.07 -12.55 8.13
N PHE A 18 1.57 -11.31 8.04
CA PHE A 18 1.94 -10.24 8.98
C PHE A 18 1.32 -10.39 10.37
N VAL A 19 0.11 -10.95 10.45
CA VAL A 19 -0.60 -11.13 11.72
C VAL A 19 0.10 -12.16 12.62
N GLN A 20 0.79 -13.15 12.04
CA GLN A 20 1.41 -14.27 12.76
C GLN A 20 2.92 -14.16 12.88
N ALA A 21 3.58 -13.34 12.06
CA ALA A 21 5.04 -13.24 12.00
C ALA A 21 5.54 -12.01 12.76
N LYS A 22 6.57 -12.23 13.59
CA LYS A 22 7.25 -11.12 14.26
C LYS A 22 7.95 -10.24 13.21
N PRO A 23 7.72 -8.91 13.18
CA PRO A 23 8.40 -8.02 12.26
C PRO A 23 9.93 -8.06 12.46
N ILE A 24 10.65 -8.13 11.34
CA ILE A 24 12.11 -7.93 11.31
C ILE A 24 12.41 -6.44 11.53
N TRP A 25 11.62 -5.60 10.89
CA TRP A 25 11.56 -4.16 11.15
C TRP A 25 10.16 -3.64 10.84
N GLN A 26 9.81 -2.51 11.41
CA GLN A 26 8.58 -1.78 11.12
C GLN A 26 8.79 -0.30 11.37
N ASP A 27 8.05 0.51 10.65
CA ASP A 27 8.03 1.95 10.78
C ASP A 27 6.61 2.48 10.65
N PHE A 28 6.29 3.51 11.42
CA PHE A 28 5.01 4.18 11.40
C PHE A 28 5.22 5.69 11.43
N SER A 29 4.55 6.40 10.55
CA SER A 29 4.56 7.84 10.56
C SER A 29 3.15 8.44 10.49
N LEU A 30 3.01 9.61 11.08
CA LEU A 30 1.81 10.43 11.03
C LEU A 30 2.24 11.85 10.68
N THR A 31 1.73 12.38 9.58
CA THR A 31 2.08 13.70 9.07
C THR A 31 0.85 14.56 8.88
N GLY A 32 0.87 15.76 9.43
CA GLY A 32 -0.13 16.79 9.16
C GLY A 32 0.46 17.84 8.22
N LEU A 33 -0.29 18.21 7.19
CA LEU A 33 0.08 19.22 6.22
C LEU A 33 -1.04 20.25 6.08
N TYR A 34 -0.65 21.50 5.96
CA TYR A 34 -1.56 22.59 5.63
C TYR A 34 -0.98 23.37 4.47
N GLY A 35 -1.81 23.62 3.46
CA GLY A 35 -1.43 24.39 2.28
C GLY A 35 -2.46 25.44 1.91
N GLU A 36 -2.01 26.51 1.28
CA GLU A 36 -2.83 27.60 0.76
C GLU A 36 -2.50 27.86 -0.71
N ASN A 37 -3.39 28.58 -1.39
CA ASN A 37 -3.23 28.99 -2.79
C ASN A 37 -3.19 27.83 -3.79
N TYR A 38 -3.94 26.76 -3.54
CA TYR A 38 -4.17 25.72 -4.55
C TYR A 38 -5.05 26.25 -5.68
N GLU A 39 -4.71 25.89 -6.93
CA GLU A 39 -5.44 26.36 -8.12
C GLU A 39 -6.51 25.37 -8.61
N VAL A 40 -6.34 24.07 -8.32
CA VAL A 40 -7.15 22.99 -8.88
C VAL A 40 -8.13 22.39 -7.88
N VAL A 41 -7.85 22.56 -6.60
CA VAL A 41 -8.66 22.12 -5.46
C VAL A 41 -9.08 23.34 -4.64
N ASP A 42 -9.69 23.13 -3.48
CA ASP A 42 -9.98 24.22 -2.56
C ASP A 42 -8.73 25.05 -2.28
N GLU A 43 -8.88 26.37 -2.20
CA GLU A 43 -7.77 27.30 -2.00
C GLU A 43 -6.90 26.94 -0.80
N LYS A 44 -7.52 26.44 0.26
CA LYS A 44 -6.85 25.99 1.48
C LYS A 44 -7.16 24.52 1.70
N GLN A 45 -6.16 23.74 2.07
CA GLN A 45 -6.31 22.32 2.25
C GLN A 45 -5.49 21.82 3.44
N THR A 46 -6.12 21.00 4.26
CA THR A 46 -5.47 20.24 5.34
C THR A 46 -5.39 18.78 4.92
N THR A 47 -4.22 18.18 5.06
CA THR A 47 -3.99 16.75 4.79
C THR A 47 -3.43 16.08 6.02
N LEU A 48 -3.99 14.94 6.38
CA LEU A 48 -3.43 14.01 7.36
C LEU A 48 -2.97 12.77 6.61
N THR A 49 -1.69 12.46 6.71
CA THR A 49 -1.08 11.27 6.10
C THR A 49 -0.66 10.29 7.16
N ILE A 50 -1.09 9.05 7.02
CA ILE A 50 -0.65 7.91 7.82
C ILE A 50 0.15 6.99 6.92
N GLU A 51 1.34 6.58 7.36
CA GLU A 51 2.19 5.62 6.66
C GLU A 51 2.60 4.49 7.61
N TYR A 52 2.63 3.30 7.09
CA TYR A 52 3.14 2.13 7.78
C TYR A 52 3.93 1.25 6.83
N ALA A 53 5.10 0.84 7.23
CA ALA A 53 5.91 -0.12 6.50
C ALA A 53 6.42 -1.20 7.47
N ALA A 54 6.43 -2.44 7.02
CA ALA A 54 6.97 -3.53 7.82
C ALA A 54 7.50 -4.65 6.94
N LYS A 55 8.48 -5.38 7.46
CA LYS A 55 9.03 -6.59 6.86
C LYS A 55 8.98 -7.74 7.86
N VAL A 56 8.47 -8.87 7.40
CA VAL A 56 8.53 -10.15 8.09
C VAL A 56 9.34 -11.15 7.23
N LYS A 57 9.55 -12.37 7.72
CA LYS A 57 10.36 -13.36 7.01
C LYS A 57 9.95 -13.61 5.56
N TYR A 58 8.65 -13.74 5.31
CA TYR A 58 8.12 -14.16 4.01
C TYR A 58 7.52 -13.04 3.17
N ALA A 59 7.36 -11.86 3.75
CA ALA A 59 6.60 -10.78 3.12
C ALA A 59 7.02 -9.41 3.63
N ASP A 60 6.67 -8.38 2.89
CA ASP A 60 6.68 -7.00 3.36
C ASP A 60 5.36 -6.30 3.02
N VAL A 61 5.09 -5.20 3.66
CA VAL A 61 3.93 -4.37 3.42
C VAL A 61 4.28 -2.91 3.48
N PHE A 62 3.70 -2.15 2.57
CA PHE A 62 3.61 -0.71 2.66
C PHE A 62 2.15 -0.29 2.64
N PHE A 63 1.78 0.59 3.53
CA PHE A 63 0.45 1.19 3.60
C PHE A 63 0.59 2.69 3.76
N PHE A 64 -0.21 3.45 3.00
CA PHE A 64 -0.41 4.86 3.33
C PHE A 64 -1.88 5.26 3.11
N MET A 65 -2.29 6.27 3.83
CA MET A 65 -3.60 6.87 3.70
C MET A 65 -3.49 8.39 3.83
N ASP A 66 -4.06 9.09 2.88
CA ASP A 66 -4.25 10.53 2.90
C ASP A 66 -5.70 10.87 3.17
N ARG A 67 -5.94 11.66 4.20
CA ARG A 67 -7.22 12.28 4.47
C ARG A 67 -7.11 13.77 4.24
N MET A 68 -7.82 14.27 3.25
CA MET A 68 -7.80 15.67 2.84
C MET A 68 -9.12 16.34 3.16
N ARG A 69 -9.04 17.59 3.60
CA ARG A 69 -10.19 18.47 3.80
C ARG A 69 -9.87 19.88 3.32
N GLY A 70 -10.67 20.37 2.37
CA GLY A 70 -10.55 21.70 1.82
C GLY A 70 -11.40 22.74 2.54
N SER A 71 -11.11 24.02 2.29
CA SER A 71 -11.83 25.17 2.84
C SER A 71 -13.30 25.25 2.44
N ASP A 72 -13.64 24.72 1.24
CA ASP A 72 -15.02 24.63 0.73
C ASP A 72 -15.73 23.34 1.16
N ASP A 73 -15.22 22.69 2.23
CA ASP A 73 -15.73 21.46 2.82
C ASP A 73 -15.63 20.21 1.91
N HIS A 74 -14.83 20.27 0.84
CA HIS A 74 -14.50 19.10 0.05
C HIS A 74 -13.64 18.13 0.89
N LYS A 75 -13.96 16.86 0.79
CA LYS A 75 -13.29 15.78 1.53
C LYS A 75 -12.83 14.71 0.56
N SER A 76 -11.64 14.21 0.80
CA SER A 76 -11.09 13.10 0.04
C SER A 76 -10.34 12.15 0.97
N THR A 77 -10.48 10.87 0.71
CA THR A 77 -9.67 9.82 1.34
C THR A 77 -9.08 8.95 0.26
N TYR A 78 -7.76 8.86 0.23
CA TYR A 78 -7.02 7.97 -0.64
C TYR A 78 -6.14 7.07 0.18
N PHE A 79 -6.10 5.79 -0.13
CA PHE A 79 -5.15 4.87 0.51
C PHE A 79 -4.63 3.82 -0.47
N GLU A 80 -3.46 3.32 -0.17
CA GLU A 80 -2.87 2.15 -0.80
C GLU A 80 -2.40 1.16 0.26
N LEU A 81 -2.70 -0.11 0.04
CA LEU A 81 -2.17 -1.24 0.80
C LEU A 81 -1.43 -2.15 -0.16
N SER A 82 -0.12 -2.27 0.01
CA SER A 82 0.79 -2.92 -0.93
C SER A 82 1.61 -4.02 -0.25
N PRO A 83 1.03 -5.21 -0.01
CA PRO A 83 1.78 -6.37 0.45
C PRO A 83 2.54 -7.03 -0.69
N ARG A 84 3.78 -7.51 -0.40
CA ARG A 84 4.59 -8.31 -1.32
C ARG A 84 4.98 -9.61 -0.63
N LEU A 85 4.94 -10.71 -1.38
CA LEU A 85 5.32 -12.04 -0.92
C LEU A 85 6.64 -12.47 -1.56
N SER A 86 7.62 -12.82 -0.76
CA SER A 86 8.92 -13.31 -1.22
C SER A 86 8.80 -14.76 -1.71
N LEU A 87 9.04 -14.97 -2.98
CA LEU A 87 9.06 -16.33 -3.56
C LEU A 87 10.30 -17.11 -3.12
N GLY A 88 11.42 -16.42 -2.90
CA GLY A 88 12.64 -17.03 -2.38
C GLY A 88 12.43 -17.60 -0.97
N GLU A 89 11.88 -16.81 -0.08
CA GLU A 89 11.62 -17.21 1.30
C GLU A 89 10.53 -18.30 1.40
N VAL A 90 9.46 -18.18 0.63
CA VAL A 90 8.36 -19.16 0.65
C VAL A 90 8.79 -20.50 0.07
N SER A 91 9.56 -20.50 -1.02
CA SER A 91 10.05 -21.74 -1.65
C SER A 91 11.25 -22.34 -0.94
N GLY A 92 11.92 -21.58 -0.08
CA GLY A 92 13.19 -21.96 0.53
C GLY A 92 14.36 -22.03 -0.47
N GLN A 93 14.20 -21.43 -1.66
CA GLN A 93 15.21 -21.41 -2.72
C GLN A 93 15.74 -20.00 -2.92
N LYS A 94 17.03 -19.91 -3.19
CA LYS A 94 17.63 -18.61 -3.54
C LYS A 94 17.27 -18.23 -4.96
N LEU A 95 16.39 -17.24 -5.13
CA LEU A 95 15.96 -16.70 -6.41
C LEU A 95 16.74 -15.43 -6.79
N ALA A 96 18.04 -15.42 -6.53
CA ALA A 96 18.92 -14.30 -6.80
C ALA A 96 19.69 -14.52 -8.12
N PHE A 97 19.74 -13.48 -8.97
CA PHE A 97 20.51 -13.50 -10.21
C PHE A 97 20.94 -12.08 -10.60
N GLY A 98 22.20 -11.90 -10.97
CA GLY A 98 22.74 -10.56 -11.23
C GLY A 98 22.56 -9.61 -10.03
N PRO A 99 22.04 -8.40 -10.26
CA PRO A 99 21.77 -7.46 -9.18
C PRO A 99 20.48 -7.77 -8.40
N ILE A 100 19.66 -8.72 -8.86
CA ILE A 100 18.40 -9.10 -8.25
C ILE A 100 18.67 -10.06 -7.09
N LYS A 101 18.13 -9.75 -5.92
CA LYS A 101 18.30 -10.54 -4.69
C LYS A 101 17.14 -11.48 -4.42
N ASP A 102 15.95 -11.13 -4.87
CA ASP A 102 14.73 -11.92 -4.69
C ASP A 102 13.69 -11.58 -5.77
N VAL A 103 12.73 -12.48 -5.93
CA VAL A 103 11.55 -12.31 -6.77
C VAL A 103 10.31 -12.34 -5.87
N LEU A 104 9.43 -11.36 -6.05
CA LEU A 104 8.27 -11.20 -5.20
C LEU A 104 6.97 -11.20 -6.03
N ILE A 105 5.91 -11.70 -5.42
CA ILE A 105 4.55 -11.40 -5.89
C ILE A 105 4.14 -10.08 -5.24
N SER A 106 3.90 -9.07 -6.06
CA SER A 106 3.50 -7.74 -5.62
C SER A 106 2.02 -7.54 -5.87
N THR A 107 1.33 -7.01 -4.88
CA THR A 107 -0.09 -6.65 -4.98
C THR A 107 -0.30 -5.27 -4.38
N THR A 108 -1.28 -4.54 -4.90
CA THR A 108 -1.71 -3.26 -4.32
C THR A 108 -3.22 -3.16 -4.39
N TRP A 109 -3.82 -2.82 -3.29
CA TRP A 109 -5.19 -2.33 -3.25
C TRP A 109 -5.14 -0.83 -3.06
N GLU A 110 -5.64 -0.09 -4.05
CA GLU A 110 -5.80 1.35 -3.98
C GLU A 110 -7.27 1.72 -3.94
N SER A 111 -7.61 2.69 -3.13
CA SER A 111 -8.97 3.18 -2.99
C SER A 111 -9.00 4.69 -2.88
N ASN A 112 -9.91 5.30 -3.58
CA ASN A 112 -10.21 6.72 -3.49
C ASN A 112 -11.68 6.93 -3.21
N ASN A 113 -11.97 7.86 -2.32
CA ASN A 113 -13.32 8.32 -2.05
C ASN A 113 -13.29 9.83 -1.82
N ASP A 114 -13.82 10.58 -2.77
CA ASP A 114 -13.98 12.03 -2.69
C ASP A 114 -15.41 12.44 -3.05
N ASP A 115 -15.67 13.73 -3.02
CA ASP A 115 -17.02 14.27 -3.30
C ASP A 115 -17.43 14.13 -4.77
N PHE A 116 -16.51 13.79 -5.66
CA PHE A 116 -16.73 13.72 -7.11
C PHE A 116 -16.66 12.29 -7.65
N SER A 117 -15.87 11.43 -7.01
CA SER A 117 -15.62 10.07 -7.50
C SER A 117 -15.25 9.11 -6.37
N SER A 118 -15.48 7.84 -6.60
CA SER A 118 -14.93 6.77 -5.79
C SER A 118 -14.50 5.63 -6.68
N PHE A 119 -13.37 5.02 -6.36
CA PHE A 119 -12.89 3.82 -7.04
C PHE A 119 -12.10 2.92 -6.11
N ASP A 120 -12.10 1.64 -6.45
CA ASP A 120 -11.25 0.62 -5.86
C ASP A 120 -10.56 -0.15 -6.98
N ASN A 121 -9.23 -0.24 -6.93
CA ASN A 121 -8.44 -1.01 -7.88
C ASN A 121 -7.58 -2.03 -7.17
N PHE A 122 -7.43 -3.19 -7.80
CA PHE A 122 -6.50 -4.22 -7.37
C PHE A 122 -5.44 -4.42 -8.46
N LEU A 123 -4.20 -4.14 -8.09
CA LEU A 123 -3.04 -4.30 -8.94
C LEU A 123 -2.25 -5.53 -8.49
N TYR A 124 -1.64 -6.23 -9.41
CA TYR A 124 -0.76 -7.35 -9.11
C TYR A 124 0.32 -7.47 -10.17
N GLY A 125 1.44 -8.01 -9.77
CA GLY A 125 2.57 -8.17 -10.65
C GLY A 125 3.73 -8.89 -9.99
N VAL A 126 4.85 -8.87 -10.65
CA VAL A 126 6.11 -9.40 -10.16
C VAL A 126 7.00 -8.24 -9.75
N GLY A 127 7.55 -8.33 -8.55
CA GLY A 127 8.54 -7.39 -8.02
C GLY A 127 9.92 -8.04 -7.94
N PHE A 128 10.94 -7.21 -7.90
CA PHE A 128 12.34 -7.61 -7.75
C PHE A 128 12.99 -6.75 -6.66
N ASP A 129 13.77 -7.38 -5.77
CA ASP A 129 14.61 -6.73 -4.77
C ASP A 129 16.09 -6.79 -5.17
#